data_474cc69489113d97b606c7dce87f7e35
#
_entry.id   474cc69489113d97b606c7dce87f7e35
#
_cell.length_a   1.000
_cell.length_b   1.000
_cell.length_c   1.000
_cell.angle_alpha   90.00
_cell.angle_beta   90.00
_cell.angle_gamma   90.00
#
_symmetry.space_group_name_H-M   'P 1'
#
loop_
_entity.id
_entity.type
_entity.pdbx_description
1 polymer ?
#
loop_
_entity_poly.entity_id
_entity_poly.type
_entity_poly.pdbx_seq_one_letter_code
_entity_poly.pdbx_strand_id
1 'polypeptide(L)'
;MNAEKQYLDLYQSSSRMIKKNSAEVLNAVRDAAFEDFRRLGFPSRKVERYKYTDMSAIFEPDYGLNLKRLDIPVDPYEAFRCDVPNLSTSLYFVVNDSFYSKALPKVELPEGVIVDSLGKVAAENPELIAKYYGKIAKTDEDGITALNTVLAQDGLFVYVPKNVKVERAIQVINILRSDVDLMVNRRVLIVMEQGAEAKFLFCDHAADDRNFLATQVIEAYVGENASLDLYCLEETHIKNRRVSNVYIEQQANSRVNHNVITLHNGITRNRLDLVFKGEGAECFCNGCVIADKNQVVDNNTLIDHQVGHCTSNELYKYVLDDEARGAFAGRVLVRHDAQKTTSQETNQNLCATKTARMFTQPMLEIYADDVKCAHGSTIGQLNDAALFYMQQRGVSREEAKLLLQFAFINEVIDKMELEPLRDRLHHLVEKRFRGELNKCEGCKLCK
;
A
#
# COMPACT_ATOMS: atom_id res chain seq x y z
N MET A 1 0.26 -26.60 12.37
CA MET A 1 -0.95 -26.79 11.52
C MET A 1 -0.61 -26.19 10.18
N ASN A 2 -1.03 -26.74 9.05
CA ASN A 2 -0.76 -26.08 7.77
C ASN A 2 -1.60 -24.79 7.73
N ALA A 3 -0.96 -23.62 7.56
CA ALA A 3 -1.63 -22.32 7.55
C ALA A 3 -2.80 -22.26 6.54
N GLU A 4 -2.64 -22.85 5.36
CA GLU A 4 -3.70 -22.94 4.34
C GLU A 4 -4.94 -23.67 4.85
N LYS A 5 -4.74 -24.82 5.51
CA LYS A 5 -5.84 -25.64 6.03
C LYS A 5 -6.68 -24.86 7.05
N GLN A 6 -6.04 -24.06 7.91
CA GLN A 6 -6.73 -23.21 8.88
C GLN A 6 -7.77 -22.30 8.22
N TYR A 7 -7.42 -21.63 7.12
CA TYR A 7 -8.34 -20.70 6.43
C TYR A 7 -9.38 -21.43 5.56
N LEU A 8 -9.02 -22.60 5.01
CA LEU A 8 -9.98 -23.45 4.29
C LEU A 8 -11.08 -23.95 5.24
N ASP A 9 -10.69 -24.52 6.38
CA ASP A 9 -11.62 -25.01 7.41
C ASP A 9 -12.47 -23.86 7.99
N LEU A 10 -11.85 -22.69 8.20
CA LEU A 10 -12.54 -21.47 8.64
C LEU A 10 -13.68 -21.08 7.69
N TYR A 11 -13.38 -20.97 6.39
CA TYR A 11 -14.41 -20.58 5.43
C TYR A 11 -15.51 -21.64 5.31
N GLN A 12 -15.16 -22.91 5.26
CA GLN A 12 -16.15 -24.01 5.20
C GLN A 12 -17.12 -23.97 6.38
N SER A 13 -16.62 -23.71 7.59
CA SER A 13 -17.46 -23.64 8.79
C SER A 13 -18.24 -22.32 8.93
N SER A 14 -17.74 -21.23 8.38
CA SER A 14 -18.25 -19.87 8.62
C SER A 14 -18.85 -19.18 7.38
N SER A 15 -18.88 -19.83 6.21
CA SER A 15 -19.32 -19.22 4.95
C SER A 15 -20.72 -18.61 5.03
N ARG A 16 -21.66 -19.27 5.69
CA ARG A 16 -23.02 -18.71 5.92
C ARG A 16 -22.97 -17.39 6.66
N MET A 17 -22.14 -17.28 7.70
CA MET A 17 -22.02 -16.09 8.53
C MET A 17 -21.36 -14.96 7.72
N ILE A 18 -20.30 -15.25 6.97
CA ILE A 18 -19.62 -14.29 6.11
C ILE A 18 -20.60 -13.75 5.06
N LYS A 19 -21.32 -14.63 4.36
CA LYS A 19 -22.28 -14.23 3.31
C LYS A 19 -23.46 -13.45 3.87
N LYS A 20 -23.96 -13.81 5.07
CA LYS A 20 -25.05 -13.09 5.72
C LYS A 20 -24.69 -11.65 6.08
N ASN A 21 -23.43 -11.39 6.43
CA ASN A 21 -22.94 -10.10 6.86
C ASN A 21 -22.20 -9.36 5.74
N SER A 22 -22.54 -9.65 4.48
CA SER A 22 -21.93 -9.06 3.29
C SER A 22 -22.98 -8.88 2.19
N ALA A 23 -22.80 -7.88 1.32
CA ALA A 23 -23.70 -7.65 0.19
C ALA A 23 -23.65 -8.81 -0.83
N GLU A 24 -24.78 -9.07 -1.51
CA GLU A 24 -24.93 -10.20 -2.44
C GLU A 24 -23.95 -10.11 -3.61
N VAL A 25 -23.71 -8.92 -4.15
CA VAL A 25 -22.76 -8.71 -5.26
C VAL A 25 -21.31 -9.04 -4.85
N LEU A 26 -20.92 -8.81 -3.58
CA LEU A 26 -19.62 -9.24 -3.07
C LEU A 26 -19.57 -10.75 -2.86
N ASN A 27 -20.69 -11.37 -2.51
CA ASN A 27 -20.79 -12.81 -2.34
C ASN A 27 -20.71 -13.58 -3.66
N ALA A 28 -21.13 -12.95 -4.78
CA ALA A 28 -21.18 -13.57 -6.09
C ALA A 28 -19.80 -14.10 -6.59
N VAL A 29 -18.70 -13.44 -6.18
CA VAL A 29 -17.33 -13.84 -6.56
C VAL A 29 -16.64 -14.71 -5.52
N ARG A 30 -17.21 -14.85 -4.34
CA ARG A 30 -16.55 -15.43 -3.16
C ARG A 30 -16.28 -16.93 -3.26
N ASP A 31 -17.24 -17.70 -3.80
CA ASP A 31 -17.07 -19.16 -3.93
C ASP A 31 -16.01 -19.49 -4.99
N ALA A 32 -15.95 -18.73 -6.10
CA ALA A 32 -14.87 -18.88 -7.09
C ALA A 32 -13.51 -18.53 -6.47
N ALA A 33 -13.43 -17.44 -5.71
CA ALA A 33 -12.21 -17.06 -4.99
C ALA A 33 -11.78 -18.11 -3.96
N PHE A 34 -12.73 -18.79 -3.31
CA PHE A 34 -12.41 -19.89 -2.39
C PHE A 34 -11.79 -21.09 -3.12
N GLU A 35 -12.33 -21.47 -4.28
CA GLU A 35 -11.77 -22.53 -5.09
C GLU A 35 -10.37 -22.16 -5.62
N ASP A 36 -10.16 -20.90 -5.99
CA ASP A 36 -8.85 -20.39 -6.38
C ASP A 36 -7.87 -20.47 -5.21
N PHE A 37 -8.26 -20.02 -4.01
CA PHE A 37 -7.41 -20.12 -2.82
C PHE A 37 -7.09 -21.59 -2.48
N ARG A 38 -8.08 -22.50 -2.61
CA ARG A 38 -7.88 -23.93 -2.40
C ARG A 38 -6.87 -24.53 -3.37
N ARG A 39 -6.87 -24.06 -4.62
CA ARG A 39 -5.95 -24.50 -5.67
C ARG A 39 -4.56 -23.89 -5.54
N LEU A 40 -4.47 -22.60 -5.24
CA LEU A 40 -3.21 -21.85 -5.23
C LEU A 40 -2.49 -21.92 -3.88
N GLY A 41 -3.25 -21.92 -2.78
CA GLY A 41 -2.70 -21.79 -1.42
C GLY A 41 -1.93 -20.50 -1.19
N PHE A 42 -1.09 -20.48 -0.17
CA PHE A 42 -0.14 -19.38 0.02
C PHE A 42 1.06 -19.56 -0.91
N PRO A 43 1.46 -18.49 -1.63
CA PRO A 43 2.59 -18.57 -2.53
C PRO A 43 3.87 -18.88 -1.76
N SER A 44 4.58 -19.92 -2.22
CA SER A 44 5.85 -20.33 -1.63
C SER A 44 6.99 -19.45 -2.16
N ARG A 45 8.14 -19.50 -1.48
CA ARG A 45 9.38 -18.83 -1.93
C ARG A 45 9.91 -19.34 -3.29
N LYS A 46 9.34 -20.39 -3.86
CA LYS A 46 9.65 -20.86 -5.23
C LYS A 46 8.97 -19.99 -6.29
N VAL A 47 7.89 -19.31 -5.93
CA VAL A 47 7.26 -18.32 -6.79
C VAL A 47 8.12 -17.06 -6.75
N GLU A 48 8.65 -16.63 -7.90
CA GLU A 48 9.64 -15.55 -8.00
C GLU A 48 9.21 -14.28 -7.28
N ARG A 49 7.98 -13.86 -7.45
CA ARG A 49 7.41 -12.67 -6.80
C ARG A 49 7.34 -12.75 -5.27
N TYR A 50 7.47 -13.95 -4.67
CA TYR A 50 7.40 -14.20 -3.24
C TYR A 50 8.70 -14.76 -2.65
N LYS A 51 9.78 -14.74 -3.42
CA LYS A 51 11.09 -15.33 -3.08
C LYS A 51 11.65 -14.84 -1.75
N TYR A 52 11.43 -13.57 -1.42
CA TYR A 52 12.06 -12.91 -0.28
C TYR A 52 11.21 -12.88 0.99
N THR A 53 9.91 -13.18 0.89
CA THR A 53 8.98 -13.17 2.03
C THR A 53 8.23 -14.48 2.15
N ASP A 54 8.23 -15.06 3.35
CA ASP A 54 7.53 -16.32 3.64
C ASP A 54 6.07 -16.03 4.01
N MET A 55 5.17 -16.21 3.05
CA MET A 55 3.75 -15.99 3.26
C MET A 55 3.15 -16.96 4.27
N SER A 56 3.54 -18.23 4.22
CA SER A 56 3.02 -19.23 5.16
C SER A 56 3.33 -18.85 6.61
N ALA A 57 4.53 -18.38 6.90
CA ALA A 57 4.93 -17.93 8.24
C ALA A 57 4.16 -16.66 8.71
N ILE A 58 3.72 -15.81 7.78
CA ILE A 58 2.91 -14.62 8.10
C ILE A 58 1.50 -15.03 8.54
N PHE A 59 0.92 -16.01 7.88
CA PHE A 59 -0.46 -16.46 8.09
C PHE A 59 -0.61 -17.63 9.07
N GLU A 60 0.51 -18.26 9.54
CA GLU A 60 0.50 -19.40 10.46
C GLU A 60 -0.11 -19.09 11.84
N PRO A 61 0.11 -17.91 12.47
CA PRO A 61 -0.48 -17.63 13.78
C PRO A 61 -2.01 -17.65 13.74
N ASP A 62 -2.60 -18.08 14.86
CA ASP A 62 -4.05 -18.12 15.03
C ASP A 62 -4.55 -16.72 15.38
N TYR A 63 -5.02 -16.02 14.35
CA TYR A 63 -5.62 -14.71 14.49
C TYR A 63 -7.14 -14.81 14.67
N GLY A 64 -7.70 -14.01 15.57
CA GLY A 64 -9.13 -13.75 15.57
C GLY A 64 -9.59 -13.06 14.30
N LEU A 65 -10.85 -13.25 13.91
CA LEU A 65 -11.51 -12.53 12.80
C LEU A 65 -12.87 -12.01 13.24
N ASN A 66 -13.22 -10.79 12.86
CA ASN A 66 -14.51 -10.20 13.16
C ASN A 66 -15.59 -10.57 12.13
N LEU A 67 -15.81 -11.87 11.90
CA LEU A 67 -16.78 -12.37 10.91
C LEU A 67 -18.23 -11.98 11.19
N LYS A 68 -18.55 -11.71 12.46
CA LYS A 68 -19.89 -11.27 12.90
C LYS A 68 -20.11 -9.77 12.74
N ARG A 69 -19.07 -9.02 12.32
CA ARG A 69 -19.10 -7.55 12.19
C ARG A 69 -19.52 -6.88 13.50
N LEU A 70 -18.98 -7.35 14.62
CA LEU A 70 -19.20 -6.72 15.91
C LEU A 70 -18.64 -5.30 15.89
N ASP A 71 -19.39 -4.39 16.47
CA ASP A 71 -18.95 -3.00 16.63
C ASP A 71 -17.78 -2.94 17.61
N ILE A 72 -16.67 -2.36 17.18
CA ILE A 72 -15.47 -2.22 18.00
C ILE A 72 -15.47 -0.80 18.57
N PRO A 73 -15.58 -0.67 19.92
CA PRO A 73 -15.64 0.64 20.53
C PRO A 73 -14.31 1.37 20.39
N VAL A 74 -14.33 2.42 19.60
CA VAL A 74 -13.22 3.35 19.42
C VAL A 74 -13.78 4.70 18.99
N ASP A 75 -13.25 5.78 19.54
CA ASP A 75 -13.39 7.09 18.94
C ASP A 75 -12.17 7.32 18.02
N PRO A 76 -12.35 7.25 16.70
CA PRO A 76 -11.22 7.40 15.79
C PRO A 76 -10.55 8.78 15.90
N TYR A 77 -11.30 9.83 16.24
CA TYR A 77 -10.76 11.19 16.40
C TYR A 77 -9.94 11.34 17.69
N GLU A 78 -10.29 10.59 18.74
CA GLU A 78 -9.49 10.55 19.97
C GLU A 78 -8.31 9.61 19.84
N ALA A 79 -8.52 8.46 19.15
CA ALA A 79 -7.52 7.43 18.98
C ALA A 79 -6.40 7.90 18.05
N PHE A 80 -6.72 8.75 17.08
CA PHE A 80 -5.76 9.14 16.08
C PHE A 80 -5.86 10.62 15.69
N ARG A 81 -4.80 11.36 15.95
CA ARG A 81 -4.58 12.70 15.40
C ARG A 81 -3.41 12.63 14.43
N CYS A 82 -3.74 12.43 13.15
CA CYS A 82 -2.75 12.67 12.10
C CYS A 82 -2.51 14.18 12.05
N ASP A 83 -1.48 14.60 12.74
CA ASP A 83 -1.08 15.98 12.79
C ASP A 83 -0.22 16.31 11.56
N VAL A 84 -0.87 16.39 10.40
CA VAL A 84 -0.27 17.00 9.21
C VAL A 84 -0.72 18.46 9.21
N PRO A 85 0.11 19.41 9.69
CA PRO A 85 -0.25 20.81 9.74
C PRO A 85 -0.64 21.31 8.34
N ASN A 86 -1.70 22.10 8.25
CA ASN A 86 -2.20 22.70 7.01
C ASN A 86 -2.68 21.70 5.93
N LEU A 87 -2.76 20.40 6.23
CA LEU A 87 -3.38 19.45 5.32
C LEU A 87 -4.90 19.56 5.44
N SER A 88 -5.51 20.40 4.59
CA SER A 88 -6.97 20.47 4.48
C SER A 88 -7.45 19.23 3.74
N THR A 89 -7.85 18.18 4.46
CA THR A 89 -8.35 16.92 3.90
C THR A 89 -9.80 16.67 4.26
N SER A 90 -10.46 15.84 3.44
CA SER A 90 -11.70 15.17 3.82
C SER A 90 -11.31 13.87 4.53
N LEU A 91 -11.51 13.84 5.86
CA LEU A 91 -11.00 12.78 6.74
C LEU A 91 -12.02 11.66 6.92
N TYR A 92 -11.64 10.43 6.58
CA TYR A 92 -12.41 9.20 6.75
C TYR A 92 -11.64 8.19 7.57
N PHE A 93 -12.36 7.26 8.20
CA PHE A 93 -11.76 6.21 9.01
C PHE A 93 -12.20 4.82 8.58
N VAL A 94 -11.26 3.90 8.64
CA VAL A 94 -11.51 2.45 8.56
C VAL A 94 -10.98 1.83 9.85
N VAL A 95 -11.86 1.30 10.66
CA VAL A 95 -11.50 0.60 11.90
C VAL A 95 -11.42 -0.88 11.61
N ASN A 96 -10.22 -1.43 11.73
CA ASN A 96 -9.88 -2.77 11.29
C ASN A 96 -10.16 -2.93 9.78
N ASP A 97 -11.29 -3.55 9.43
CA ASP A 97 -11.76 -3.75 8.05
C ASP A 97 -13.18 -3.19 7.81
N SER A 98 -13.65 -2.31 8.70
CA SER A 98 -14.98 -1.68 8.65
C SER A 98 -14.87 -0.19 8.39
N PHE A 99 -15.59 0.30 7.40
CA PHE A 99 -15.75 1.73 7.21
C PHE A 99 -16.50 2.35 8.40
N TYR A 100 -15.96 3.44 8.94
CA TYR A 100 -16.53 4.09 10.13
C TYR A 100 -17.51 5.19 9.76
N SER A 101 -18.79 4.86 9.67
CA SER A 101 -19.85 5.76 9.23
C SER A 101 -20.40 6.71 10.32
N LYS A 102 -20.00 6.53 11.59
CA LYS A 102 -20.53 7.31 12.71
C LYS A 102 -20.00 8.75 12.77
N ALA A 103 -18.89 9.03 12.07
CA ALA A 103 -18.30 10.37 12.01
C ALA A 103 -17.73 10.61 10.60
N LEU A 104 -18.56 11.18 9.74
CA LEU A 104 -18.16 11.59 8.40
C LEU A 104 -17.63 13.02 8.41
N PRO A 105 -16.74 13.40 7.46
CA PRO A 105 -16.26 14.77 7.36
C PRO A 105 -17.42 15.73 7.11
N LYS A 106 -17.36 16.91 7.75
CA LYS A 106 -18.36 17.98 7.53
C LYS A 106 -18.21 18.71 6.21
N VAL A 107 -17.17 18.39 5.45
CA VAL A 107 -16.88 19.02 4.17
C VAL A 107 -17.65 18.30 3.09
N GLU A 108 -18.45 19.04 2.35
CA GLU A 108 -19.15 18.50 1.19
C GLU A 108 -18.16 18.15 0.07
N LEU A 109 -18.31 16.96 -0.46
CA LEU A 109 -17.63 16.54 -1.68
C LEU A 109 -18.32 17.13 -2.90
N PRO A 110 -17.63 17.29 -4.04
CA PRO A 110 -18.28 17.67 -5.28
C PRO A 110 -19.44 16.74 -5.63
N GLU A 111 -20.44 17.27 -6.35
CA GLU A 111 -21.63 16.51 -6.74
C GLU A 111 -21.29 15.21 -7.45
N GLY A 112 -21.94 14.12 -7.02
CA GLY A 112 -21.77 12.78 -7.57
C GLY A 112 -20.53 12.02 -7.09
N VAL A 113 -19.64 12.64 -6.31
CA VAL A 113 -18.51 11.93 -5.68
C VAL A 113 -19.02 11.09 -4.52
N ILE A 114 -18.65 9.82 -4.51
CA ILE A 114 -18.99 8.87 -3.43
C ILE A 114 -17.70 8.46 -2.71
N VAL A 115 -17.72 8.58 -1.38
CA VAL A 115 -16.72 8.00 -0.47
C VAL A 115 -17.48 7.37 0.69
N ASP A 116 -17.65 6.05 0.66
CA ASP A 116 -18.51 5.36 1.64
C ASP A 116 -18.05 3.90 1.83
N SER A 117 -18.73 3.18 2.72
CA SER A 117 -18.58 1.74 2.91
C SER A 117 -18.81 0.98 1.62
N LEU A 118 -17.86 0.12 1.27
CA LEU A 118 -18.01 -0.78 0.11
C LEU A 118 -19.23 -1.69 0.29
N GLY A 119 -19.44 -2.22 1.49
CA GLY A 119 -20.59 -3.09 1.79
C GLY A 119 -21.92 -2.37 1.65
N LYS A 120 -22.01 -1.11 2.09
CA LYS A 120 -23.22 -0.28 1.95
C LYS A 120 -23.52 0.02 0.47
N VAL A 121 -22.54 0.54 -0.27
CA VAL A 121 -22.72 0.85 -1.70
C VAL A 121 -23.02 -0.41 -2.51
N ALA A 122 -22.41 -1.55 -2.16
CA ALA A 122 -22.68 -2.83 -2.79
C ALA A 122 -24.14 -3.31 -2.58
N ALA A 123 -24.77 -2.95 -1.46
CA ALA A 123 -26.16 -3.25 -1.20
C ALA A 123 -27.13 -2.26 -1.91
N GLU A 124 -26.76 -0.97 -1.95
CA GLU A 124 -27.60 0.10 -2.52
C GLU A 124 -27.46 0.21 -4.04
N ASN A 125 -26.27 -0.04 -4.59
CA ASN A 125 -25.90 0.09 -6.01
C ASN A 125 -25.14 -1.14 -6.52
N PRO A 126 -25.73 -2.36 -6.51
CA PRO A 126 -25.02 -3.59 -6.85
C PRO A 126 -24.49 -3.60 -8.29
N GLU A 127 -25.17 -2.95 -9.23
CA GLU A 127 -24.75 -2.89 -10.64
C GLU A 127 -23.44 -2.10 -10.81
N LEU A 128 -23.29 -0.99 -10.09
CA LEU A 128 -22.07 -0.18 -10.10
C LEU A 128 -20.88 -1.00 -9.56
N ILE A 129 -21.08 -1.70 -8.46
CA ILE A 129 -20.04 -2.53 -7.88
C ILE A 129 -19.70 -3.73 -8.77
N ALA A 130 -20.69 -4.41 -9.32
CA ALA A 130 -20.49 -5.56 -10.22
C ALA A 130 -19.66 -5.22 -11.46
N LYS A 131 -19.70 -3.97 -11.92
CA LYS A 131 -18.94 -3.50 -13.07
C LYS A 131 -17.43 -3.51 -12.81
N TYR A 132 -17.00 -3.26 -11.58
CA TYR A 132 -15.59 -3.02 -11.25
C TYR A 132 -15.00 -4.03 -10.26
N TYR A 133 -15.75 -4.49 -9.27
CA TYR A 133 -15.26 -5.33 -8.20
C TYR A 133 -14.73 -6.68 -8.69
N GLY A 134 -13.46 -6.98 -8.38
CA GLY A 134 -12.80 -8.24 -8.72
C GLY A 134 -12.49 -8.39 -10.23
N LYS A 135 -12.49 -7.29 -11.01
CA LYS A 135 -12.23 -7.36 -12.45
C LYS A 135 -10.74 -7.28 -12.78
N ILE A 136 -9.97 -6.50 -12.00
CA ILE A 136 -8.51 -6.39 -12.16
C ILE A 136 -7.74 -7.13 -11.07
N ALA A 137 -8.25 -7.19 -9.84
CA ALA A 137 -7.69 -8.01 -8.77
C ALA A 137 -8.18 -9.46 -8.91
N LYS A 138 -7.65 -10.18 -9.90
CA LYS A 138 -8.05 -11.55 -10.21
C LYS A 138 -7.59 -12.53 -9.12
N THR A 139 -8.48 -13.44 -8.76
CA THR A 139 -8.25 -14.42 -7.70
C THR A 139 -7.53 -15.67 -8.18
N ASP A 140 -7.61 -15.98 -9.47
CA ASP A 140 -7.03 -17.18 -10.10
C ASP A 140 -5.51 -17.10 -10.31
N GLU A 141 -4.90 -15.93 -10.08
CA GLU A 141 -3.47 -15.68 -10.23
C GLU A 141 -2.70 -15.57 -8.90
N ASP A 142 -3.41 -15.27 -7.79
CA ASP A 142 -2.78 -14.97 -6.50
C ASP A 142 -3.61 -15.43 -5.30
N GLY A 143 -3.07 -16.35 -4.51
CA GLY A 143 -3.76 -16.91 -3.35
C GLY A 143 -4.05 -15.90 -2.24
N ILE A 144 -3.23 -14.84 -2.08
CA ILE A 144 -3.47 -13.79 -1.08
C ILE A 144 -4.68 -12.94 -1.50
N THR A 145 -4.76 -12.58 -2.78
CA THR A 145 -5.92 -11.85 -3.33
C THR A 145 -7.18 -12.71 -3.25
N ALA A 146 -7.06 -14.01 -3.53
CA ALA A 146 -8.15 -14.97 -3.38
C ALA A 146 -8.65 -15.02 -1.93
N LEU A 147 -7.75 -15.20 -0.95
CA LEU A 147 -8.12 -15.23 0.47
C LEU A 147 -8.75 -13.92 0.94
N ASN A 148 -8.20 -12.76 0.53
CA ASN A 148 -8.80 -11.47 0.85
C ASN A 148 -10.22 -11.36 0.30
N THR A 149 -10.46 -11.79 -0.95
CA THR A 149 -11.78 -11.81 -1.58
C THR A 149 -12.74 -12.76 -0.85
N VAL A 150 -12.25 -13.91 -0.35
CA VAL A 150 -13.02 -14.86 0.47
C VAL A 150 -13.48 -14.25 1.79
N LEU A 151 -12.63 -13.45 2.45
CA LEU A 151 -12.87 -12.97 3.83
C LEU A 151 -13.39 -11.54 3.91
N ALA A 152 -13.12 -10.67 2.93
CA ALA A 152 -13.55 -9.28 2.96
C ALA A 152 -15.09 -9.16 2.91
N GLN A 153 -15.67 -8.42 3.87
CA GLN A 153 -17.11 -8.21 4.00
C GLN A 153 -17.49 -6.73 3.82
N ASP A 154 -16.52 -5.84 4.01
CA ASP A 154 -16.65 -4.39 3.87
C ASP A 154 -15.31 -3.78 3.44
N GLY A 155 -15.22 -2.48 3.42
CA GLY A 155 -14.06 -1.71 3.06
C GLY A 155 -14.44 -0.31 2.61
N LEU A 156 -13.65 0.25 1.72
CA LEU A 156 -13.86 1.58 1.18
C LEU A 156 -14.24 1.52 -0.30
N PHE A 157 -15.28 2.25 -0.67
CA PHE A 157 -15.64 2.54 -2.05
C PHE A 157 -15.47 4.02 -2.34
N VAL A 158 -14.81 4.33 -3.45
CA VAL A 158 -14.66 5.68 -3.97
C VAL A 158 -15.07 5.73 -5.44
N TYR A 159 -15.90 6.70 -5.77
CA TYR A 159 -16.30 7.00 -7.14
C TYR A 159 -16.18 8.49 -7.41
N VAL A 160 -15.41 8.86 -8.42
CA VAL A 160 -15.27 10.24 -8.88
C VAL A 160 -15.84 10.34 -10.29
N PRO A 161 -16.93 11.10 -10.48
CA PRO A 161 -17.61 11.20 -11.78
C PRO A 161 -16.76 11.86 -12.85
N LYS A 162 -17.22 11.74 -14.08
CA LYS A 162 -16.59 12.32 -15.27
C LYS A 162 -16.36 13.82 -15.12
N ASN A 163 -15.10 14.26 -15.40
CA ASN A 163 -14.65 15.65 -15.36
C ASN A 163 -14.81 16.34 -13.99
N VAL A 164 -14.91 15.56 -12.92
CA VAL A 164 -14.96 16.11 -11.57
C VAL A 164 -13.55 16.12 -10.97
N LYS A 165 -13.19 17.27 -10.41
CA LYS A 165 -11.96 17.45 -9.66
C LYS A 165 -12.24 17.56 -8.17
N VAL A 166 -11.62 16.68 -7.39
CA VAL A 166 -11.68 16.71 -5.94
C VAL A 166 -10.48 17.53 -5.42
N GLU A 167 -10.72 18.80 -5.14
CA GLU A 167 -9.65 19.76 -4.77
C GLU A 167 -8.95 19.36 -3.46
N ARG A 168 -9.71 18.89 -2.48
CA ARG A 168 -9.17 18.47 -1.18
C ARG A 168 -8.78 17.01 -1.23
N ALA A 169 -7.58 16.69 -0.77
CA ALA A 169 -7.18 15.31 -0.65
C ALA A 169 -8.12 14.53 0.27
N ILE A 170 -8.48 13.32 -0.13
CA ILE A 170 -9.25 12.39 0.67
C ILE A 170 -8.26 11.60 1.54
N GLN A 171 -8.36 11.80 2.86
CA GLN A 171 -7.49 11.10 3.81
C GLN A 171 -8.27 9.96 4.48
N VAL A 172 -7.71 8.77 4.42
CA VAL A 172 -8.28 7.55 5.00
C VAL A 172 -7.34 7.04 6.08
N ILE A 173 -7.79 7.08 7.32
CA ILE A 173 -7.03 6.57 8.45
C ILE A 173 -7.49 5.15 8.75
N ASN A 174 -6.61 4.21 8.53
CA ASN A 174 -6.80 2.82 8.89
C ASN A 174 -6.29 2.59 10.32
N ILE A 175 -7.17 2.26 11.24
CA ILE A 175 -6.86 2.02 12.65
C ILE A 175 -7.00 0.53 12.94
N LEU A 176 -5.93 -0.11 13.42
CA LEU A 176 -5.96 -1.45 13.99
C LEU A 176 -6.25 -1.34 15.48
N ARG A 177 -7.38 -1.91 15.92
CA ARG A 177 -7.86 -1.89 17.31
C ARG A 177 -8.41 -3.25 17.71
N SER A 178 -7.85 -3.87 18.74
CA SER A 178 -8.36 -5.14 19.28
C SER A 178 -7.79 -5.44 20.66
N ASP A 179 -8.53 -6.18 21.45
CA ASP A 179 -8.06 -6.72 22.74
C ASP A 179 -7.39 -8.09 22.57
N VAL A 180 -7.43 -8.66 21.38
CA VAL A 180 -6.82 -9.95 21.01
C VAL A 180 -6.00 -9.80 19.71
N ASP A 181 -5.15 -10.77 19.42
CA ASP A 181 -4.46 -10.84 18.12
C ASP A 181 -5.51 -11.00 17.01
N LEU A 182 -5.43 -10.17 15.98
CA LEU A 182 -6.51 -10.03 15.01
C LEU A 182 -6.00 -9.98 13.57
N MET A 183 -6.68 -10.69 12.67
CA MET A 183 -6.54 -10.52 11.23
C MET A 183 -7.67 -9.64 10.71
N VAL A 184 -7.31 -8.68 9.87
CA VAL A 184 -8.26 -7.79 9.19
C VAL A 184 -8.11 -7.93 7.68
N ASN A 185 -9.24 -7.83 6.96
CA ASN A 185 -9.27 -8.03 5.50
C ASN A 185 -9.87 -6.81 4.83
N ARG A 186 -9.02 -5.83 4.53
CA ARG A 186 -9.43 -4.57 3.91
C ARG A 186 -9.62 -4.72 2.42
N ARG A 187 -10.69 -4.15 1.90
CA ARG A 187 -10.95 -4.04 0.47
C ARG A 187 -11.19 -2.59 0.10
N VAL A 188 -10.55 -2.12 -0.95
CA VAL A 188 -10.71 -0.75 -1.45
C VAL A 188 -11.00 -0.82 -2.95
N LEU A 189 -12.03 -0.12 -3.38
CA LEU A 189 -12.38 0.02 -4.79
C LEU A 189 -12.44 1.51 -5.13
N ILE A 190 -11.57 1.97 -6.03
CA ILE A 190 -11.48 3.35 -6.50
C ILE A 190 -11.84 3.39 -7.97
N VAL A 191 -12.83 4.19 -8.34
CA VAL A 191 -13.25 4.40 -9.72
C VAL A 191 -13.11 5.88 -10.05
N MET A 192 -12.19 6.19 -10.94
CA MET A 192 -11.97 7.52 -11.51
C MET A 192 -12.51 7.53 -12.94
N GLU A 193 -13.63 8.17 -13.18
CA GLU A 193 -14.19 8.28 -14.52
C GLU A 193 -13.36 9.22 -15.42
N GLN A 194 -13.67 9.28 -16.70
CA GLN A 194 -12.94 10.13 -17.67
C GLN A 194 -12.77 11.57 -17.17
N GLY A 195 -11.53 12.09 -17.18
CA GLY A 195 -11.20 13.45 -16.77
C GLY A 195 -11.35 13.73 -15.28
N ALA A 196 -11.54 12.69 -14.46
CA ALA A 196 -11.61 12.82 -13.00
C ALA A 196 -10.24 13.07 -12.39
N GLU A 197 -10.16 13.92 -11.35
CA GLU A 197 -8.92 14.17 -10.61
C GLU A 197 -9.16 14.01 -9.11
N ALA A 198 -8.33 13.22 -8.43
CA ALA A 198 -8.37 13.12 -6.97
C ALA A 198 -7.02 12.68 -6.38
N LYS A 199 -6.80 13.07 -5.12
CA LYS A 199 -5.63 12.69 -4.31
C LYS A 199 -6.08 11.94 -3.06
N PHE A 200 -5.45 10.82 -2.80
CA PHE A 200 -5.75 9.98 -1.64
C PHE A 200 -4.52 9.82 -0.75
N LEU A 201 -4.72 9.93 0.56
CA LEU A 201 -3.72 9.63 1.56
C LEU A 201 -4.25 8.53 2.49
N PHE A 202 -3.74 7.32 2.34
CA PHE A 202 -4.00 6.21 3.27
C PHE A 202 -2.92 6.18 4.34
N CYS A 203 -3.34 6.22 5.61
CA CYS A 203 -2.43 6.13 6.75
C CYS A 203 -2.76 4.87 7.56
N ASP A 204 -1.80 3.98 7.73
CA ASP A 204 -1.97 2.77 8.54
C ASP A 204 -1.36 2.96 9.92
N HIS A 205 -2.18 2.76 10.97
CA HIS A 205 -1.80 2.88 12.37
C HIS A 205 -2.32 1.72 13.20
N ALA A 206 -1.63 1.42 14.30
CA ALA A 206 -2.07 0.47 15.30
C ALA A 206 -2.28 1.19 16.64
N ALA A 207 -3.49 1.06 17.18
CA ALA A 207 -3.86 1.64 18.47
C ALA A 207 -3.41 0.77 19.65
N ASP A 208 -3.23 -0.53 19.44
CA ASP A 208 -2.91 -1.50 20.47
C ASP A 208 -1.65 -2.27 20.19
N ASP A 209 -0.95 -2.69 21.24
CA ASP A 209 0.24 -3.54 21.20
C ASP A 209 -0.16 -5.03 21.09
N ARG A 210 -0.87 -5.39 20.01
CA ARG A 210 -1.26 -6.76 19.67
C ARG A 210 -0.61 -7.21 18.38
N ASN A 211 -0.63 -8.51 18.11
CA ASN A 211 -0.24 -9.01 16.82
C ASN A 211 -1.40 -8.80 15.84
N PHE A 212 -1.19 -7.92 14.87
CA PHE A 212 -2.15 -7.74 13.79
C PHE A 212 -1.61 -8.33 12.50
N LEU A 213 -2.49 -8.96 11.74
CA LEU A 213 -2.28 -9.25 10.33
C LEU A 213 -3.28 -8.45 9.50
N ALA A 214 -2.81 -7.45 8.79
CA ALA A 214 -3.64 -6.68 7.87
C ALA A 214 -3.42 -7.14 6.44
N THR A 215 -4.42 -7.79 5.83
CA THR A 215 -4.46 -7.98 4.38
C THR A 215 -5.23 -6.85 3.75
N GLN A 216 -4.75 -6.33 2.63
CA GLN A 216 -5.41 -5.27 1.89
C GLN A 216 -5.36 -5.55 0.39
N VAL A 217 -6.49 -5.37 -0.28
CA VAL A 217 -6.56 -5.35 -1.75
C VAL A 217 -7.18 -4.04 -2.18
N ILE A 218 -6.47 -3.30 -3.02
CA ILE A 218 -6.93 -2.06 -3.66
C ILE A 218 -7.10 -2.32 -5.14
N GLU A 219 -8.27 -2.04 -5.68
CA GLU A 219 -8.52 -1.97 -7.12
C GLU A 219 -8.77 -0.51 -7.50
N ALA A 220 -8.01 0.02 -8.46
CA ALA A 220 -8.19 1.38 -8.95
C ALA A 220 -8.33 1.41 -10.48
N TYR A 221 -9.44 1.95 -10.93
CA TYR A 221 -9.73 2.20 -12.33
C TYR A 221 -9.53 3.67 -12.64
N VAL A 222 -8.62 3.98 -13.54
CA VAL A 222 -8.26 5.35 -13.90
C VAL A 222 -8.66 5.58 -15.35
N GLY A 223 -9.75 6.31 -15.54
CA GLY A 223 -10.37 6.62 -16.84
C GLY A 223 -9.49 7.47 -17.73
N GLU A 224 -9.92 7.64 -18.97
CA GLU A 224 -9.24 8.46 -19.96
C GLU A 224 -9.08 9.91 -19.47
N ASN A 225 -7.87 10.49 -19.61
CA ASN A 225 -7.50 11.84 -19.13
C ASN A 225 -7.70 12.05 -17.61
N ALA A 226 -7.86 10.99 -16.81
CA ALA A 226 -8.01 11.09 -15.36
C ALA A 226 -6.65 11.12 -14.66
N SER A 227 -6.61 11.73 -13.46
CA SER A 227 -5.41 11.82 -12.62
C SER A 227 -5.68 11.29 -11.22
N LEU A 228 -4.89 10.31 -10.80
CA LEU A 228 -4.95 9.67 -9.48
C LEU A 228 -3.61 9.82 -8.76
N ASP A 229 -3.60 10.53 -7.64
CA ASP A 229 -2.49 10.49 -6.69
C ASP A 229 -2.86 9.58 -5.51
N LEU A 230 -2.05 8.56 -5.25
CA LEU A 230 -2.25 7.60 -4.18
C LEU A 230 -1.01 7.54 -3.27
N TYR A 231 -1.15 8.05 -2.05
CA TYR A 231 -0.11 8.02 -1.02
C TYR A 231 -0.49 7.00 0.05
N CYS A 232 0.40 6.05 0.34
CA CYS A 232 0.23 5.01 1.35
C CYS A 232 1.32 5.16 2.41
N LEU A 233 0.97 5.64 3.59
CA LEU A 233 1.87 5.83 4.72
C LEU A 233 1.64 4.75 5.78
N GLU A 234 2.67 3.99 6.10
CA GLU A 234 2.65 2.98 7.15
C GLU A 234 3.49 3.42 8.35
N GLU A 235 2.80 3.60 9.47
CA GLU A 235 3.37 3.85 10.78
C GLU A 235 2.65 2.96 11.80
N THR A 236 2.98 1.68 11.80
CA THR A 236 2.35 0.66 12.63
C THR A 236 3.28 0.22 13.77
N HIS A 237 3.17 -0.99 14.25
CA HIS A 237 3.94 -1.54 15.36
C HIS A 237 4.82 -2.72 14.91
N ILE A 238 5.93 -2.97 15.61
CA ILE A 238 6.88 -4.05 15.27
C ILE A 238 6.26 -5.47 15.28
N LYS A 239 5.14 -5.66 15.99
CA LYS A 239 4.39 -6.91 15.98
C LYS A 239 3.42 -7.04 14.80
N ASN A 240 3.22 -5.97 14.03
CA ASN A 240 2.24 -5.97 12.94
C ASN A 240 2.80 -6.61 11.68
N ARG A 241 1.93 -7.32 10.98
CA ARG A 241 2.18 -7.87 9.65
C ARG A 241 1.17 -7.27 8.69
N ARG A 242 1.66 -6.78 7.57
CA ARG A 242 0.83 -6.16 6.53
C ARG A 242 1.14 -6.78 5.18
N VAL A 243 0.11 -7.22 4.48
CA VAL A 243 0.20 -7.70 3.10
C VAL A 243 -0.78 -6.90 2.25
N SER A 244 -0.27 -6.06 1.36
CA SER A 244 -1.06 -5.15 0.52
C SER A 244 -0.83 -5.44 -0.95
N ASN A 245 -1.91 -5.75 -1.67
CA ASN A 245 -1.92 -5.93 -3.12
C ASN A 245 -2.70 -4.77 -3.75
N VAL A 246 -2.05 -4.00 -4.60
CA VAL A 246 -2.63 -2.86 -5.32
C VAL A 246 -2.66 -3.18 -6.80
N TYR A 247 -3.83 -3.06 -7.41
CA TYR A 247 -4.08 -3.29 -8.83
C TYR A 247 -4.61 -1.99 -9.44
N ILE A 248 -3.93 -1.49 -10.47
CA ILE A 248 -4.30 -0.23 -11.15
C ILE A 248 -4.42 -0.48 -12.64
N GLU A 249 -5.53 -0.07 -13.22
CA GLU A 249 -5.74 -0.07 -14.67
C GLU A 249 -5.87 1.37 -15.16
N GLN A 250 -5.05 1.75 -16.15
CA GLN A 250 -5.00 3.09 -16.71
C GLN A 250 -5.48 3.13 -18.16
N GLN A 251 -6.41 4.04 -18.44
CA GLN A 251 -6.88 4.35 -19.80
C GLN A 251 -6.04 5.47 -20.44
N ALA A 252 -6.36 5.84 -21.68
CA ALA A 252 -5.57 6.78 -22.47
C ALA A 252 -5.34 8.13 -21.77
N ASN A 253 -4.11 8.66 -21.90
CA ASN A 253 -3.68 9.95 -21.37
C ASN A 253 -3.92 10.14 -19.86
N SER A 254 -4.13 9.05 -19.13
CA SER A 254 -4.32 9.10 -17.68
C SER A 254 -2.98 9.21 -16.95
N ARG A 255 -3.01 9.75 -15.74
CA ARG A 255 -1.84 9.89 -14.89
C ARG A 255 -2.05 9.22 -13.53
N VAL A 256 -1.09 8.43 -13.12
CA VAL A 256 -1.05 7.83 -11.77
C VAL A 256 0.25 8.19 -11.07
N ASN A 257 0.14 8.65 -9.84
CA ASN A 257 1.26 8.87 -8.95
C ASN A 257 1.04 8.03 -7.68
N HIS A 258 1.77 6.92 -7.57
CA HIS A 258 1.65 5.97 -6.45
C HIS A 258 2.88 6.03 -5.56
N ASN A 259 2.68 6.37 -4.28
CA ASN A 259 3.75 6.55 -3.31
C ASN A 259 3.54 5.65 -2.10
N VAL A 260 4.51 4.78 -1.81
CA VAL A 260 4.50 3.88 -0.65
C VAL A 260 5.58 4.30 0.33
N ILE A 261 5.17 4.66 1.55
CA ILE A 261 6.05 5.17 2.60
C ILE A 261 5.94 4.25 3.81
N THR A 262 7.03 3.54 4.15
CA THR A 262 7.09 2.69 5.35
C THR A 262 8.10 3.29 6.31
N LEU A 263 7.60 3.88 7.40
CA LEU A 263 8.42 4.50 8.45
C LEU A 263 8.60 3.61 9.68
N HIS A 264 7.57 2.86 10.05
CA HIS A 264 7.61 1.90 11.16
C HIS A 264 6.62 0.76 10.93
N ASN A 265 7.10 -0.47 11.08
CA ASN A 265 6.33 -1.70 10.82
C ASN A 265 6.93 -2.89 11.58
N GLY A 266 6.35 -4.07 11.40
CA GLY A 266 7.01 -5.35 11.70
C GLY A 266 7.44 -6.03 10.41
N ILE A 267 6.48 -6.68 9.72
CA ILE A 267 6.70 -7.31 8.41
C ILE A 267 5.70 -6.71 7.42
N THR A 268 6.21 -6.09 6.38
CA THR A 268 5.38 -5.48 5.32
C THR A 268 5.72 -6.06 3.97
N ARG A 269 4.70 -6.52 3.27
CA ARG A 269 4.76 -6.93 1.87
C ARG A 269 3.81 -6.09 1.04
N ASN A 270 4.33 -5.33 0.10
CA ASN A 270 3.55 -4.56 -0.86
C ASN A 270 3.71 -5.15 -2.25
N ARG A 271 2.59 -5.28 -2.97
CA ARG A 271 2.53 -5.61 -4.39
C ARG A 271 1.80 -4.50 -5.12
N LEU A 272 2.38 -4.05 -6.21
CA LEU A 272 1.74 -3.15 -7.17
C LEU A 272 1.72 -3.85 -8.53
N ASP A 273 0.53 -4.00 -9.11
CA ASP A 273 0.34 -4.36 -10.51
C ASP A 273 -0.37 -3.21 -11.21
N LEU A 274 0.32 -2.54 -12.12
CA LEU A 274 -0.19 -1.43 -12.90
C LEU A 274 -0.17 -1.79 -14.38
N VAL A 275 -1.31 -1.61 -15.04
CA VAL A 275 -1.49 -1.98 -16.44
C VAL A 275 -1.94 -0.77 -17.24
N PHE A 276 -1.22 -0.45 -18.31
CA PHE A 276 -1.62 0.54 -19.30
C PHE A 276 -2.52 -0.11 -20.37
N LYS A 277 -3.77 0.35 -20.46
CA LYS A 277 -4.78 -0.08 -21.42
C LYS A 277 -5.03 0.95 -22.52
N GLY A 278 -4.62 2.20 -22.32
CA GLY A 278 -4.76 3.29 -23.28
C GLY A 278 -3.44 4.01 -23.53
N GLU A 279 -3.21 4.48 -24.73
CA GLU A 279 -2.00 5.19 -25.14
C GLU A 279 -1.82 6.51 -24.42
N GLY A 280 -0.55 6.97 -24.31
CA GLY A 280 -0.20 8.26 -23.72
C GLY A 280 -0.35 8.32 -22.19
N ALA A 281 -0.59 7.19 -21.53
CA ALA A 281 -0.70 7.16 -20.08
C ALA A 281 0.66 7.22 -19.38
N GLU A 282 0.68 7.82 -18.19
CA GLU A 282 1.89 8.01 -17.40
C GLU A 282 1.73 7.46 -15.99
N CYS A 283 2.76 6.82 -15.46
CA CYS A 283 2.81 6.49 -14.04
C CYS A 283 4.15 6.85 -13.38
N PHE A 284 4.06 7.31 -12.13
CA PHE A 284 5.17 7.58 -11.24
C PHE A 284 4.97 6.76 -9.97
N CYS A 285 5.85 5.81 -9.72
CA CYS A 285 5.78 4.90 -8.59
C CYS A 285 6.99 5.09 -7.68
N ASN A 286 6.76 5.58 -6.46
CA ASN A 286 7.85 5.91 -5.54
C ASN A 286 7.72 5.12 -4.24
N GLY A 287 8.85 4.67 -3.70
CA GLY A 287 8.94 3.97 -2.44
C GLY A 287 9.97 4.56 -1.49
N CYS A 288 9.54 4.91 -0.29
CA CYS A 288 10.39 5.39 0.81
C CYS A 288 10.33 4.38 1.96
N VAL A 289 11.45 3.72 2.26
CA VAL A 289 11.52 2.70 3.31
C VAL A 289 12.62 3.03 4.31
N ILE A 290 12.24 3.09 5.60
CA ILE A 290 13.19 3.17 6.71
C ILE A 290 12.89 2.01 7.67
N ALA A 291 13.84 1.10 7.83
CA ALA A 291 13.69 -0.06 8.70
C ALA A 291 14.92 -0.29 9.54
N ASP A 292 14.72 -0.69 10.81
CA ASP A 292 15.75 -1.05 11.77
C ASP A 292 15.38 -2.33 12.52
N LYS A 293 16.15 -2.71 13.51
CA LYS A 293 15.94 -3.91 14.32
C LYS A 293 15.78 -5.14 13.39
N ASN A 294 14.71 -5.89 13.53
CA ASN A 294 14.39 -7.06 12.73
C ASN A 294 13.21 -6.85 11.75
N GLN A 295 12.91 -5.59 11.46
CA GLN A 295 11.85 -5.23 10.53
C GLN A 295 12.11 -5.76 9.12
N VAL A 296 11.03 -6.08 8.41
CA VAL A 296 11.09 -6.58 7.04
C VAL A 296 10.17 -5.75 6.15
N VAL A 297 10.69 -5.27 5.02
CA VAL A 297 9.89 -4.58 4.01
C VAL A 297 10.22 -5.12 2.63
N ASP A 298 9.21 -5.70 1.97
CA ASP A 298 9.29 -6.27 0.63
C ASP A 298 8.33 -5.53 -0.30
N ASN A 299 8.87 -4.79 -1.27
CA ASN A 299 8.09 -4.15 -2.33
C ASN A 299 8.29 -4.90 -3.64
N ASN A 300 7.18 -5.28 -4.27
CA ASN A 300 7.17 -5.94 -5.57
C ASN A 300 6.28 -5.19 -6.54
N THR A 301 6.81 -4.77 -7.68
CA THR A 301 6.07 -4.04 -8.71
C THR A 301 6.00 -4.84 -10.01
N LEU A 302 4.90 -4.65 -10.73
CA LEU A 302 4.74 -5.01 -12.13
C LEU A 302 4.12 -3.83 -12.86
N ILE A 303 4.86 -3.29 -13.81
CA ILE A 303 4.35 -2.26 -14.72
C ILE A 303 4.19 -2.91 -16.10
N ASP A 304 2.95 -3.14 -16.53
CA ASP A 304 2.63 -3.83 -17.79
C ASP A 304 2.20 -2.81 -18.86
N HIS A 305 3.10 -2.51 -19.78
CA HIS A 305 2.83 -1.70 -20.96
C HIS A 305 2.20 -2.57 -22.04
N GLN A 306 0.88 -2.49 -22.20
CA GLN A 306 0.14 -3.26 -23.23
C GLN A 306 -0.06 -2.46 -24.51
N VAL A 307 0.06 -1.13 -24.46
CA VAL A 307 -0.14 -0.19 -25.56
C VAL A 307 1.01 0.80 -25.66
N GLY A 308 1.17 1.44 -26.81
CA GLY A 308 2.27 2.36 -27.09
C GLY A 308 2.18 3.72 -26.42
N HIS A 309 3.26 4.51 -26.57
CA HIS A 309 3.38 5.91 -26.13
C HIS A 309 3.20 6.14 -24.61
N CYS A 310 3.36 5.11 -23.79
CA CYS A 310 3.23 5.20 -22.34
C CYS A 310 4.56 5.46 -21.65
N THR A 311 4.50 6.15 -20.50
CA THR A 311 5.69 6.46 -19.69
C THR A 311 5.53 5.90 -18.28
N SER A 312 6.58 5.20 -17.79
CA SER A 312 6.65 4.78 -16.39
C SER A 312 7.96 5.19 -15.75
N ASN A 313 7.88 5.61 -14.49
CA ASN A 313 9.04 5.95 -13.68
C ASN A 313 8.90 5.35 -12.29
N GLU A 314 9.89 4.56 -11.88
CA GLU A 314 9.94 3.96 -10.54
C GLU A 314 11.18 4.44 -9.79
N LEU A 315 10.99 4.95 -8.56
CA LEU A 315 12.08 5.32 -7.66
C LEU A 315 11.82 4.74 -6.26
N TYR A 316 12.56 3.70 -5.90
CA TYR A 316 12.49 3.08 -4.58
C TYR A 316 13.80 3.26 -3.83
N LYS A 317 13.71 3.82 -2.61
CA LYS A 317 14.85 4.03 -1.73
C LYS A 317 14.65 3.38 -0.36
N TYR A 318 15.68 2.67 0.09
CA TYR A 318 15.69 1.98 1.38
C TYR A 318 16.85 2.48 2.23
N VAL A 319 16.57 2.79 3.48
CA VAL A 319 17.57 2.94 4.55
C VAL A 319 17.34 1.83 5.57
N LEU A 320 18.31 0.92 5.66
CA LEU A 320 18.23 -0.27 6.50
C LEU A 320 19.34 -0.21 7.57
N ASP A 321 18.96 -0.38 8.83
CA ASP A 321 19.88 -0.43 9.96
C ASP A 321 19.71 -1.73 10.75
N ASP A 322 20.57 -1.99 11.72
CA ASP A 322 20.59 -3.17 12.59
C ASP A 322 20.53 -4.48 11.78
N GLU A 323 19.50 -5.32 12.01
CA GLU A 323 19.24 -6.61 11.32
C GLU A 323 18.06 -6.51 10.34
N ALA A 324 17.63 -5.30 9.99
CA ALA A 324 16.51 -5.09 9.08
C ALA A 324 16.75 -5.73 7.71
N ARG A 325 15.66 -6.15 7.08
CA ARG A 325 15.68 -6.77 5.75
C ARG A 325 14.79 -6.00 4.80
N GLY A 326 15.38 -5.59 3.68
CA GLY A 326 14.66 -5.01 2.56
C GLY A 326 14.65 -5.97 1.37
N ALA A 327 13.57 -5.96 0.62
CA ALA A 327 13.51 -6.58 -0.69
C ALA A 327 12.80 -5.63 -1.66
N PHE A 328 13.34 -5.54 -2.88
CA PHE A 328 12.70 -4.87 -4.00
C PHE A 328 12.79 -5.77 -5.23
N ALA A 329 11.66 -6.07 -5.85
CA ALA A 329 11.60 -6.77 -7.11
C ALA A 329 10.65 -6.02 -8.04
N GLY A 330 11.22 -5.26 -8.97
CA GLY A 330 10.48 -4.52 -9.98
C GLY A 330 10.52 -5.25 -11.31
N ARG A 331 9.39 -5.31 -12.00
CA ARG A 331 9.29 -5.88 -13.34
C ARG A 331 8.57 -4.91 -14.25
N VAL A 332 9.27 -4.44 -15.27
CA VAL A 332 8.68 -3.69 -16.37
C VAL A 332 8.48 -4.65 -17.55
N LEU A 333 7.22 -4.84 -17.94
CA LEU A 333 6.83 -5.69 -19.06
C LEU A 333 6.34 -4.80 -20.21
N VAL A 334 7.06 -4.82 -21.32
CA VAL A 334 6.70 -4.06 -22.53
C VAL A 334 6.24 -5.05 -23.60
N ARG A 335 4.94 -5.05 -23.88
CA ARG A 335 4.32 -5.94 -24.87
C ARG A 335 4.73 -5.56 -26.29
N HIS A 336 4.53 -6.48 -27.23
CA HIS A 336 4.93 -6.31 -28.64
C HIS A 336 4.39 -5.00 -29.27
N ASP A 337 3.14 -4.66 -28.99
CA ASP A 337 2.48 -3.48 -29.55
C ASP A 337 2.72 -2.19 -28.74
N ALA A 338 3.45 -2.28 -27.62
CA ALA A 338 3.76 -1.14 -26.74
C ALA A 338 4.96 -0.33 -27.25
N GLN A 339 4.89 0.09 -28.53
CA GLN A 339 5.94 0.90 -29.17
C GLN A 339 6.00 2.30 -28.55
N LYS A 340 7.18 2.97 -28.65
CA LYS A 340 7.41 4.31 -28.09
C LYS A 340 7.26 4.40 -26.55
N THR A 341 7.33 3.25 -25.88
CA THR A 341 7.39 3.21 -24.42
C THR A 341 8.67 3.85 -23.90
N THR A 342 8.52 4.67 -22.86
CA THR A 342 9.65 5.19 -22.07
C THR A 342 9.51 4.68 -20.63
N SER A 343 10.50 3.95 -20.13
CA SER A 343 10.47 3.39 -18.76
C SER A 343 11.80 3.57 -18.05
N GLN A 344 11.75 4.03 -16.82
CA GLN A 344 12.92 4.12 -15.94
C GLN A 344 12.59 3.47 -14.59
N GLU A 345 13.34 2.44 -14.21
CA GLU A 345 13.24 1.81 -12.89
C GLU A 345 14.53 2.06 -12.11
N THR A 346 14.42 2.67 -10.94
CA THR A 346 15.55 3.01 -10.08
C THR A 346 15.32 2.50 -8.66
N ASN A 347 16.23 1.65 -8.18
CA ASN A 347 16.25 1.20 -6.79
C ASN A 347 17.60 1.51 -6.14
N GLN A 348 17.59 2.31 -5.10
CA GLN A 348 18.79 2.71 -4.36
C GLN A 348 18.65 2.33 -2.89
N ASN A 349 19.67 1.69 -2.34
CA ASN A 349 19.59 1.09 -1.04
C ASN A 349 20.83 1.43 -0.19
N LEU A 350 20.60 1.92 1.01
CA LEU A 350 21.63 2.24 1.99
C LEU A 350 21.54 1.26 3.17
N CYS A 351 22.52 0.37 3.30
CA CYS A 351 22.68 -0.47 4.49
C CYS A 351 23.60 0.25 5.47
N ALA A 352 23.02 0.78 6.55
CA ALA A 352 23.74 1.59 7.54
C ALA A 352 24.60 0.73 8.48
N THR A 353 24.32 -0.58 8.59
CA THR A 353 25.08 -1.59 9.32
C THR A 353 25.45 -2.77 8.43
N LYS A 354 26.43 -3.56 8.88
CA LYS A 354 26.87 -4.78 8.17
C LYS A 354 25.88 -5.95 8.34
N THR A 355 24.97 -5.85 9.27
CA THR A 355 23.95 -6.87 9.59
C THR A 355 22.67 -6.69 8.80
N ALA A 356 22.37 -5.46 8.37
CA ALA A 356 21.27 -5.16 7.46
C ALA A 356 21.41 -5.93 6.13
N ARG A 357 20.29 -6.35 5.57
CA ARG A 357 20.25 -7.15 4.33
C ARG A 357 19.29 -6.53 3.32
N MET A 358 19.78 -6.32 2.13
CA MET A 358 18.96 -5.88 0.99
C MET A 358 19.02 -6.89 -0.14
N PHE A 359 17.86 -7.20 -0.69
CA PHE A 359 17.70 -7.99 -1.92
C PHE A 359 17.06 -7.11 -2.98
N THR A 360 17.70 -6.95 -4.12
CA THR A 360 17.17 -6.13 -5.21
C THR A 360 17.21 -6.91 -6.52
N GLN A 361 16.09 -6.86 -7.24
CA GLN A 361 15.91 -7.60 -8.49
C GLN A 361 15.07 -6.77 -9.47
N PRO A 362 15.66 -5.76 -10.12
CA PRO A 362 15.00 -5.06 -11.22
C PRO A 362 15.01 -5.93 -12.48
N MET A 363 13.89 -6.00 -13.20
CA MET A 363 13.70 -6.85 -14.37
C MET A 363 13.05 -6.08 -15.53
N LEU A 364 13.62 -6.20 -16.72
CA LEU A 364 13.02 -5.70 -17.96
C LEU A 364 12.68 -6.88 -18.85
N GLU A 365 11.42 -6.98 -19.27
CA GLU A 365 10.95 -7.88 -20.31
C GLU A 365 10.39 -7.07 -21.47
N ILE A 366 11.15 -6.96 -22.55
CA ILE A 366 10.83 -6.05 -23.65
C ILE A 366 10.62 -6.86 -24.92
N TYR A 367 9.44 -6.77 -25.49
CA TYR A 367 9.04 -7.42 -26.74
C TYR A 367 8.78 -6.43 -27.88
N ALA A 368 8.87 -5.11 -27.63
CA ALA A 368 8.76 -4.05 -28.61
C ALA A 368 10.15 -3.55 -29.04
N ASP A 369 10.27 -3.08 -30.30
CA ASP A 369 11.56 -2.70 -30.88
C ASP A 369 11.91 -1.22 -30.65
N ASP A 370 10.93 -0.33 -30.66
CA ASP A 370 11.16 1.13 -30.58
C ASP A 370 10.76 1.67 -29.19
N VAL A 371 11.66 1.48 -28.24
CA VAL A 371 11.42 1.85 -26.83
C VAL A 371 12.68 2.43 -26.19
N LYS A 372 12.50 3.14 -25.07
CA LYS A 372 13.57 3.68 -24.21
C LYS A 372 13.35 3.17 -22.80
N CYS A 373 13.92 2.03 -22.47
CA CYS A 373 13.77 1.41 -21.16
C CYS A 373 15.13 1.25 -20.49
N ALA A 374 15.21 1.63 -19.23
CA ALA A 374 16.39 1.45 -18.41
C ALA A 374 16.02 1.04 -16.99
N HIS A 375 16.88 0.27 -16.36
CA HIS A 375 16.80 0.00 -14.95
C HIS A 375 18.17 0.13 -14.26
N GLY A 376 18.15 0.43 -12.97
CA GLY A 376 19.37 0.49 -12.18
C GLY A 376 19.08 0.18 -10.71
N SER A 377 19.97 -0.58 -10.10
CA SER A 377 19.92 -0.77 -8.66
C SER A 377 21.30 -0.66 -8.02
N THR A 378 21.31 -0.15 -6.78
CA THR A 378 22.53 -0.04 -5.99
C THR A 378 22.28 -0.48 -4.57
N ILE A 379 23.28 -1.14 -3.96
CA ILE A 379 23.34 -1.40 -2.53
C ILE A 379 24.64 -0.80 -2.05
N GLY A 380 24.55 0.21 -1.20
CA GLY A 380 25.70 0.92 -0.66
C GLY A 380 25.72 0.94 0.87
N GLN A 381 26.85 1.39 1.39
CA GLN A 381 27.04 1.75 2.81
C GLN A 381 27.22 3.26 2.91
N LEU A 382 27.19 3.79 4.13
CA LEU A 382 27.52 5.20 4.39
C LEU A 382 28.92 5.49 3.88
N ASN A 383 29.08 6.64 3.22
CA ASN A 383 30.36 7.08 2.69
C ASN A 383 31.27 7.53 3.82
N ASP A 384 32.30 6.73 4.13
CA ASP A 384 33.25 7.02 5.21
C ASP A 384 34.02 8.32 4.98
N ALA A 385 34.30 8.71 3.74
CA ALA A 385 34.95 9.98 3.45
C ALA A 385 34.03 11.17 3.76
N ALA A 386 32.73 11.05 3.45
CA ALA A 386 31.74 12.07 3.81
C ALA A 386 31.56 12.16 5.34
N LEU A 387 31.49 11.01 6.03
CA LEU A 387 31.44 10.98 7.49
C LEU A 387 32.67 11.65 8.11
N PHE A 388 33.85 11.30 7.63
CA PHE A 388 35.10 11.90 8.08
C PHE A 388 35.15 13.42 7.86
N TYR A 389 34.75 13.86 6.67
CA TYR A 389 34.69 15.29 6.35
C TYR A 389 33.77 16.06 7.29
N MET A 390 32.59 15.52 7.59
CA MET A 390 31.63 16.15 8.52
C MET A 390 32.20 16.21 9.95
N GLN A 391 32.87 15.13 10.40
CA GLN A 391 33.55 15.10 11.72
C GLN A 391 34.67 16.16 11.82
N GLN A 392 35.42 16.38 10.74
CA GLN A 392 36.44 17.45 10.71
C GLN A 392 35.82 18.86 10.81
N ARG A 393 34.54 19.01 10.54
CA ARG A 393 33.76 20.25 10.69
C ARG A 393 33.06 20.35 12.06
N GLY A 394 33.33 19.43 12.98
CA GLY A 394 32.78 19.43 14.33
C GLY A 394 31.42 18.76 14.48
N VAL A 395 30.92 18.07 13.44
CA VAL A 395 29.67 17.27 13.52
C VAL A 395 30.01 15.93 14.18
N SER A 396 29.22 15.48 15.17
CA SER A 396 29.42 14.14 15.75
C SER A 396 29.21 13.04 14.71
N ARG A 397 29.77 11.86 14.96
CA ARG A 397 29.61 10.72 14.02
C ARG A 397 28.14 10.31 13.87
N GLU A 398 27.42 10.34 14.98
CA GLU A 398 26.00 10.00 15.03
C GLU A 398 25.17 11.00 14.22
N GLU A 399 25.39 12.28 14.42
CA GLU A 399 24.67 13.33 13.66
C GLU A 399 25.07 13.32 12.17
N ALA A 400 26.33 13.07 11.85
CA ALA A 400 26.78 12.94 10.46
C ALA A 400 26.13 11.74 9.76
N LYS A 401 26.02 10.59 10.44
CA LYS A 401 25.29 9.41 9.96
C LYS A 401 23.83 9.75 9.65
N LEU A 402 23.14 10.40 10.57
CA LEU A 402 21.76 10.81 10.48
C LEU A 402 21.53 11.76 9.29
N LEU A 403 22.36 12.79 9.16
CA LEU A 403 22.26 13.76 8.07
C LEU A 403 22.46 13.11 6.69
N LEU A 404 23.40 12.16 6.57
CA LEU A 404 23.62 11.44 5.31
C LEU A 404 22.44 10.51 4.96
N GLN A 405 21.85 9.82 5.95
CA GLN A 405 20.66 8.99 5.76
C GLN A 405 19.46 9.86 5.34
N PHE A 406 19.29 11.00 5.99
CA PHE A 406 18.24 11.96 5.67
C PHE A 406 18.38 12.52 4.24
N ALA A 407 19.59 12.98 3.88
CA ALA A 407 19.85 13.46 2.53
C ALA A 407 19.60 12.39 1.45
N PHE A 408 19.94 11.12 1.75
CA PHE A 408 19.70 10.01 0.83
C PHE A 408 18.21 9.75 0.58
N ILE A 409 17.38 9.77 1.63
CA ILE A 409 15.95 9.46 1.50
C ILE A 409 15.12 10.65 0.97
N ASN A 410 15.59 11.88 1.17
CA ASN A 410 14.86 13.07 0.76
C ASN A 410 14.57 13.13 -0.73
N GLU A 411 15.43 12.58 -1.58
CA GLU A 411 15.21 12.56 -3.03
C GLU A 411 13.86 11.93 -3.42
N VAL A 412 13.42 10.88 -2.70
CA VAL A 412 12.12 10.26 -2.98
C VAL A 412 10.97 11.05 -2.33
N ILE A 413 11.21 11.68 -1.17
CA ILE A 413 10.22 12.52 -0.50
C ILE A 413 9.92 13.77 -1.35
N ASP A 414 10.94 14.36 -1.94
CA ASP A 414 10.83 15.57 -2.77
C ASP A 414 10.06 15.33 -4.09
N LYS A 415 9.87 14.06 -4.50
CA LYS A 415 9.00 13.70 -5.64
C LYS A 415 7.50 13.75 -5.30
N MET A 416 7.14 13.90 -4.02
CA MET A 416 5.74 13.95 -3.61
C MET A 416 5.14 15.33 -3.91
N GLU A 417 4.05 15.33 -4.67
CA GLU A 417 3.39 16.56 -5.12
C GLU A 417 2.48 17.20 -4.05
N LEU A 418 2.05 16.42 -3.05
CA LEU A 418 1.24 16.92 -1.94
C LEU A 418 2.15 17.62 -0.91
N GLU A 419 2.34 18.93 -1.07
CA GLU A 419 3.30 19.73 -0.31
C GLU A 419 3.16 19.59 1.22
N PRO A 420 1.97 19.70 1.85
CA PRO A 420 1.86 19.51 3.29
C PRO A 420 2.25 18.14 3.78
N LEU A 421 2.03 17.10 2.96
CA LEU A 421 2.48 15.74 3.26
C LEU A 421 4.00 15.64 3.15
N ARG A 422 4.60 16.22 2.11
CA ARG A 422 6.05 16.26 1.92
C ARG A 422 6.75 16.90 3.11
N ASP A 423 6.29 18.06 3.56
CA ASP A 423 6.85 18.77 4.72
C ASP A 423 6.70 17.94 6.00
N ARG A 424 5.54 17.29 6.18
CA ARG A 424 5.33 16.39 7.31
C ARG A 424 6.25 15.18 7.28
N LEU A 425 6.49 14.59 6.10
CA LEU A 425 7.36 13.43 5.94
C LEU A 425 8.81 13.78 6.27
N HIS A 426 9.32 14.95 5.89
CA HIS A 426 10.65 15.39 6.31
C HIS A 426 10.78 15.37 7.85
N HIS A 427 9.79 15.89 8.55
CA HIS A 427 9.78 15.90 10.02
C HIS A 427 9.65 14.48 10.62
N LEU A 428 8.76 13.63 10.06
CA LEU A 428 8.59 12.24 10.52
C LEU A 428 9.86 11.41 10.31
N VAL A 429 10.52 11.57 9.17
CA VAL A 429 11.78 10.89 8.86
C VAL A 429 12.90 11.34 9.79
N GLU A 430 12.99 12.63 10.09
CA GLU A 430 13.95 13.14 11.09
C GLU A 430 13.69 12.50 12.45
N LYS A 431 12.45 12.52 12.95
CA LYS A 431 12.06 11.86 14.20
C LYS A 431 12.38 10.36 14.18
N ARG A 432 12.14 9.70 13.04
CA ARG A 432 12.41 8.27 12.88
C ARG A 432 13.90 7.96 13.05
N PHE A 433 14.77 8.72 12.41
CA PHE A 433 16.22 8.54 12.52
C PHE A 433 16.77 8.92 13.91
N ARG A 434 16.13 9.85 14.61
CA ARG A 434 16.49 10.20 16.00
C ARG A 434 15.93 9.20 17.03
N GLY A 435 15.15 8.19 16.61
CA GLY A 435 14.51 7.24 17.52
C GLY A 435 13.36 7.86 18.33
N GLU A 436 12.78 8.94 17.85
CA GLU A 436 11.73 9.72 18.53
C GLU A 436 10.33 9.43 17.98
N LEU A 437 10.21 8.66 16.91
CA LEU A 437 8.92 8.37 16.29
C LEU A 437 7.96 7.66 17.25
N ASN A 438 8.48 6.84 18.16
CA ASN A 438 7.73 6.14 19.20
C ASN A 438 7.47 6.99 20.47
N LYS A 439 8.01 8.20 20.52
CA LYS A 439 7.78 9.15 21.62
C LYS A 439 6.69 10.13 21.16
N CYS A 440 5.47 9.66 21.13
CA CYS A 440 4.31 10.54 20.88
C CYS A 440 4.16 11.53 22.02
N GLU A 441 4.80 12.69 21.96
CA GLU A 441 4.46 13.83 22.79
C GLU A 441 3.04 14.30 22.40
N GLY A 442 2.07 13.92 23.22
CA GLY A 442 0.66 14.31 23.05
C GLY A 442 -0.28 13.23 22.51
N CYS A 443 0.20 12.05 22.11
CA CYS A 443 -0.67 10.92 21.79
C CYS A 443 -1.14 10.24 23.09
N LYS A 444 -2.43 10.33 23.40
CA LYS A 444 -3.03 9.68 24.59
C LYS A 444 -3.01 8.15 24.51
N LEU A 445 -2.67 7.56 23.37
CA LEU A 445 -2.65 6.12 23.12
C LEU A 445 -1.34 5.43 23.57
N CYS A 446 -0.27 6.20 23.75
CA CYS A 446 1.03 5.68 24.20
C CYS A 446 1.28 5.86 25.71
N LYS A 447 0.25 6.22 26.48
CA LYS A 447 0.31 6.28 27.97
C LYS A 447 -0.37 5.09 28.59
#